data_3cb97279f49bf83e221a513f6b574d36
#
_entry.id   3cb97279f49bf83e221a513f6b574d36
#
_cell.length_a   1.000
_cell.length_b   1.000
_cell.length_c   1.000
_cell.angle_alpha   90.00
_cell.angle_beta   90.00
_cell.angle_gamma   90.00
#
_symmetry.space_group_name_H-M   'P 1'
#
loop_
_entity.id
_entity.type
_entity.pdbx_description
1 polymer ?
#
loop_
_entity_poly.entity_id
_entity_poly.type
_entity_poly.pdbx_seq_one_letter_code
_entity_poly.pdbx_strand_id
1 'polypeptide(L)'
;MTQLLTSPDGTPASRLAFGTMQFGGRADRAASQAMFEAALNAGITHFDTAHVYTDGASETLLGEMVKPYRDRLVIATKAAYTGGATPQNIRASAETSRSRMKLDTLDALYLHRFDPDTDMHASFETFAELKRKGVIRYIGISNFSAWQAAKAAGIAAEFDLKITLIQPMYSLVKRQAEVEILPMAQDYEILCAPYSPLGGGLLTGKYASGGSGRLTEDDRYAARYNFEHMRSAAAALSEIALREGGHPATLAVAWAAAHKTSPTPIISARSTQQLEPSLAAMDYVMTPALYAELAALVPAPPPATDRAEEQ
;
A
#
# COMPACT_ATOMS: atom_id res chain seq x y z
N MET A 1 6.73 19.26 10.66
CA MET A 1 6.47 17.98 11.34
C MET A 1 5.43 17.23 10.54
N THR A 2 5.79 16.09 9.97
CA THR A 2 4.83 15.25 9.23
C THR A 2 3.69 14.91 10.17
N GLN A 3 2.46 15.19 9.78
CA GLN A 3 1.29 14.81 10.58
C GLN A 3 1.24 13.29 10.62
N LEU A 4 1.68 12.69 11.73
CA LEU A 4 1.72 11.24 11.91
C LEU A 4 0.31 10.68 11.76
N LEU A 5 0.17 9.67 10.91
CA LEU A 5 -1.05 8.87 10.83
C LEU A 5 -1.22 8.12 12.15
N THR A 6 -2.29 8.38 12.86
CA THR A 6 -2.56 7.79 14.17
C THR A 6 -3.93 7.14 14.24
N SER A 7 -4.05 6.13 15.07
CA SER A 7 -5.31 5.50 15.48
C SER A 7 -6.17 6.45 16.34
N PRO A 8 -7.39 6.08 16.71
CA PRO A 8 -8.25 6.89 17.61
C PRO A 8 -7.63 7.19 18.96
N ASP A 9 -6.88 6.29 19.57
CA ASP A 9 -6.20 6.51 20.87
C ASP A 9 -4.85 7.23 20.76
N GLY A 10 -4.43 7.59 19.53
CA GLY A 10 -3.18 8.26 19.27
C GLY A 10 -2.00 7.33 18.96
N THR A 11 -2.19 6.00 18.93
CA THR A 11 -1.13 5.05 18.54
C THR A 11 -0.68 5.33 17.10
N PRO A 12 0.62 5.53 16.84
CA PRO A 12 1.13 5.77 15.49
C PRO A 12 0.92 4.57 14.57
N ALA A 13 0.73 4.84 13.27
CA ALA A 13 0.79 3.81 12.26
C ALA A 13 2.17 3.14 12.26
N SER A 14 2.20 1.81 12.14
CA SER A 14 3.41 1.01 12.12
C SER A 14 4.25 1.24 10.86
N ARG A 15 5.52 0.85 10.91
CA ARG A 15 6.49 0.94 9.80
C ARG A 15 6.02 0.24 8.52
N LEU A 16 5.26 -0.86 8.66
CA LEU A 16 4.59 -1.57 7.56
C LEU A 16 3.08 -1.51 7.77
N ALA A 17 2.32 -1.59 6.67
CA ALA A 17 0.88 -1.80 6.71
C ALA A 17 0.53 -3.22 6.25
N PHE A 18 -0.59 -3.76 6.72
CA PHE A 18 -1.10 -5.05 6.28
C PHE A 18 -2.32 -4.88 5.36
N GLY A 19 -2.20 -5.37 4.11
CA GLY A 19 -3.25 -5.34 3.10
C GLY A 19 -4.10 -6.60 3.10
N THR A 20 -5.41 -6.43 3.24
CA THR A 20 -6.39 -7.52 3.40
C THR A 20 -7.04 -7.98 2.09
N MET A 21 -6.50 -7.64 0.93
CA MET A 21 -7.07 -7.95 -0.39
C MET A 21 -7.39 -9.45 -0.61
N GLN A 22 -6.77 -10.35 0.16
CA GLN A 22 -6.98 -11.78 0.04
C GLN A 22 -8.07 -12.33 0.99
N PHE A 23 -8.50 -11.53 1.98
CA PHE A 23 -9.48 -11.94 2.98
C PHE A 23 -10.84 -12.25 2.35
N GLY A 24 -11.42 -13.40 2.71
CA GLY A 24 -12.68 -13.86 2.17
C GLY A 24 -12.64 -14.29 0.70
N GLY A 25 -11.45 -14.34 0.11
CA GLY A 25 -11.21 -14.82 -1.25
C GLY A 25 -10.23 -15.98 -1.24
N ARG A 26 -8.97 -15.75 -1.64
CA ARG A 26 -7.92 -16.78 -1.62
C ARG A 26 -7.42 -17.13 -0.19
N ALA A 27 -7.71 -16.31 0.79
CA ALA A 27 -7.60 -16.62 2.20
C ALA A 27 -9.03 -16.73 2.77
N ASP A 28 -9.41 -17.91 3.21
CA ASP A 28 -10.67 -18.12 3.90
C ASP A 28 -10.70 -17.38 5.25
N ARG A 29 -11.80 -17.49 5.99
CA ARG A 29 -11.95 -16.83 7.30
C ARG A 29 -10.85 -17.25 8.28
N ALA A 30 -10.52 -18.55 8.36
CA ALA A 30 -9.53 -19.05 9.31
C ALA A 30 -8.11 -18.54 8.99
N ALA A 31 -7.71 -18.62 7.71
CA ALA A 31 -6.43 -18.08 7.24
C ALA A 31 -6.37 -16.56 7.39
N SER A 32 -7.48 -15.85 7.16
CA SER A 32 -7.57 -14.40 7.33
C SER A 32 -7.38 -14.00 8.80
N GLN A 33 -8.05 -14.70 9.73
CA GLN A 33 -7.91 -14.48 11.17
C GLN A 33 -6.47 -14.74 11.64
N ALA A 34 -5.88 -15.85 11.23
CA ALA A 34 -4.51 -16.20 11.61
C ALA A 34 -3.48 -15.16 11.10
N MET A 35 -3.66 -14.64 9.88
CA MET A 35 -2.79 -13.58 9.34
C MET A 35 -3.01 -12.24 10.06
N PHE A 36 -4.24 -11.90 10.41
CA PHE A 36 -4.55 -10.71 11.18
C PHE A 36 -3.87 -10.74 12.55
N GLU A 37 -3.97 -11.86 13.28
CA GLU A 37 -3.31 -12.07 14.57
C GLU A 37 -1.79 -12.04 14.46
N ALA A 38 -1.22 -12.68 13.43
CA ALA A 38 0.23 -12.63 13.18
C ALA A 38 0.72 -11.21 12.91
N ALA A 39 -0.04 -10.41 12.14
CA ALA A 39 0.26 -9.02 11.88
C ALA A 39 0.20 -8.16 13.16
N LEU A 40 -0.84 -8.34 14.00
CA LEU A 40 -0.94 -7.66 15.29
C LEU A 40 0.23 -8.00 16.23
N ASN A 41 0.57 -9.30 16.32
CA ASN A 41 1.66 -9.77 17.17
C ASN A 41 3.03 -9.25 16.71
N ALA A 42 3.19 -8.98 15.42
CA ALA A 42 4.37 -8.33 14.85
C ALA A 42 4.37 -6.79 15.00
N GLY A 43 3.37 -6.21 15.68
CA GLY A 43 3.29 -4.77 15.93
C GLY A 43 2.69 -3.95 14.79
N ILE A 44 2.00 -4.56 13.83
CA ILE A 44 1.30 -3.81 12.78
C ILE A 44 0.04 -3.17 13.38
N THR A 45 -0.07 -1.86 13.18
CA THR A 45 -1.20 -1.04 13.63
C THR A 45 -1.98 -0.42 12.47
N HIS A 46 -1.51 -0.56 11.22
CA HIS A 46 -2.14 -0.03 10.03
C HIS A 46 -2.64 -1.17 9.13
N PHE A 47 -3.97 -1.28 8.97
CA PHE A 47 -4.63 -2.26 8.11
C PHE A 47 -5.30 -1.57 6.92
N ASP A 48 -5.03 -2.09 5.72
CA ASP A 48 -5.49 -1.54 4.46
C ASP A 48 -6.44 -2.52 3.75
N THR A 49 -7.64 -2.06 3.42
CA THR A 49 -8.64 -2.78 2.62
C THR A 49 -9.15 -1.91 1.47
N ALA A 50 -10.20 -2.32 0.78
CA ALA A 50 -10.93 -1.52 -0.19
C ALA A 50 -12.36 -2.02 -0.36
N HIS A 51 -13.27 -1.10 -0.72
CA HIS A 51 -14.67 -1.38 -1.01
C HIS A 51 -14.89 -2.54 -2.00
N VAL A 52 -14.01 -2.66 -3.00
CA VAL A 52 -14.13 -3.67 -4.07
C VAL A 52 -13.41 -4.99 -3.77
N TYR A 53 -12.68 -5.12 -2.66
CA TYR A 53 -11.92 -6.35 -2.41
C TYR A 53 -12.85 -7.52 -2.05
N THR A 54 -12.73 -8.61 -2.81
CA THR A 54 -13.50 -9.85 -2.60
C THR A 54 -15.01 -9.58 -2.42
N ASP A 55 -15.56 -8.68 -3.25
CA ASP A 55 -16.98 -8.28 -3.24
C ASP A 55 -17.49 -7.82 -1.86
N GLY A 56 -16.59 -7.21 -1.07
CA GLY A 56 -16.87 -6.69 0.26
C GLY A 56 -16.57 -7.66 1.41
N ALA A 57 -16.22 -8.91 1.12
CA ALA A 57 -15.88 -9.87 2.17
C ALA A 57 -14.62 -9.44 2.95
N SER A 58 -13.65 -8.80 2.28
CA SER A 58 -12.46 -8.26 2.95
C SER A 58 -12.81 -7.25 4.04
N GLU A 59 -13.66 -6.27 3.74
CA GLU A 59 -14.13 -5.28 4.72
C GLU A 59 -14.93 -5.92 5.85
N THR A 60 -15.82 -6.85 5.53
CA THR A 60 -16.66 -7.54 6.53
C THR A 60 -15.80 -8.33 7.53
N LEU A 61 -14.85 -9.12 7.04
CA LEU A 61 -13.95 -9.89 7.89
C LEU A 61 -13.02 -9.00 8.72
N LEU A 62 -12.45 -7.96 8.09
CA LEU A 62 -11.59 -7.02 8.81
C LEU A 62 -12.36 -6.32 9.94
N GLY A 63 -13.59 -5.86 9.68
CA GLY A 63 -14.42 -5.19 10.69
C GLY A 63 -14.72 -6.07 11.90
N GLU A 64 -14.96 -7.36 11.70
CA GLU A 64 -15.14 -8.32 12.81
C GLU A 64 -13.85 -8.49 13.63
N MET A 65 -12.69 -8.61 12.95
CA MET A 65 -11.39 -8.86 13.58
C MET A 65 -10.86 -7.66 14.34
N VAL A 66 -11.06 -6.45 13.83
CA VAL A 66 -10.53 -5.24 14.47
C VAL A 66 -11.31 -4.80 15.69
N LYS A 67 -12.55 -5.26 15.88
CA LYS A 67 -13.44 -4.80 16.94
C LYS A 67 -12.80 -4.75 18.33
N PRO A 68 -12.06 -5.78 18.81
CA PRO A 68 -11.43 -5.76 20.13
C PRO A 68 -10.23 -4.79 20.23
N TYR A 69 -9.73 -4.31 19.12
CA TYR A 69 -8.47 -3.55 19.01
C TYR A 69 -8.67 -2.17 18.37
N ARG A 70 -9.94 -1.80 18.12
CA ARG A 70 -10.29 -0.68 17.24
C ARG A 70 -9.55 0.62 17.57
N ASP A 71 -9.44 0.96 18.82
CA ASP A 71 -8.93 2.26 19.24
C ASP A 71 -7.43 2.42 18.95
N ARG A 72 -6.67 1.34 18.93
CA ARG A 72 -5.22 1.32 18.66
C ARG A 72 -4.84 1.04 17.20
N LEU A 73 -5.83 0.87 16.30
CA LEU A 73 -5.58 0.52 14.91
C LEU A 73 -6.01 1.65 13.97
N VAL A 74 -5.22 1.84 12.92
CA VAL A 74 -5.56 2.65 11.75
C VAL A 74 -6.19 1.74 10.71
N ILE A 75 -7.44 1.98 10.36
CA ILE A 75 -8.18 1.22 9.36
C ILE A 75 -8.40 2.09 8.13
N ALA A 76 -7.76 1.71 7.02
CA ALA A 76 -7.86 2.39 5.75
C ALA A 76 -8.70 1.58 4.75
N THR A 77 -9.61 2.24 4.05
CA THR A 77 -10.34 1.66 2.92
C THR A 77 -10.34 2.62 1.73
N LYS A 78 -10.88 2.17 0.58
CA LYS A 78 -10.81 2.91 -0.68
C LYS A 78 -12.16 2.93 -1.38
N ALA A 79 -12.55 4.08 -1.90
CA ALA A 79 -13.77 4.31 -2.67
C ALA A 79 -13.49 4.52 -4.16
N ALA A 80 -14.52 4.41 -4.99
CA ALA A 80 -14.53 4.84 -6.38
C ALA A 80 -13.51 4.13 -7.31
N TYR A 81 -13.30 2.83 -7.13
CA TYR A 81 -12.54 2.01 -8.11
C TYR A 81 -13.36 1.82 -9.39
N THR A 82 -14.67 1.59 -9.25
CA THR A 82 -15.67 1.47 -10.33
C THR A 82 -16.72 2.56 -10.14
N GLY A 83 -17.38 2.96 -11.21
CA GLY A 83 -18.47 3.95 -11.17
C GLY A 83 -18.03 5.41 -11.06
N GLY A 84 -16.72 5.69 -11.22
CA GLY A 84 -16.16 7.04 -11.19
C GLY A 84 -16.02 7.65 -9.79
N ALA A 85 -15.31 8.78 -9.73
CA ALA A 85 -15.07 9.53 -8.49
C ALA A 85 -16.17 10.55 -8.18
N THR A 86 -17.40 10.28 -8.62
CA THR A 86 -18.53 11.19 -8.40
C THR A 86 -18.88 11.32 -6.91
N PRO A 87 -19.42 12.47 -6.48
CA PRO A 87 -19.88 12.68 -5.11
C PRO A 87 -20.81 11.59 -4.60
N GLN A 88 -21.74 11.15 -5.43
CA GLN A 88 -22.69 10.09 -5.09
C GLN A 88 -21.98 8.75 -4.83
N ASN A 89 -21.05 8.36 -5.71
CA ASN A 89 -20.34 7.09 -5.59
C ASN A 89 -19.37 7.09 -4.38
N ILE A 90 -18.68 8.20 -4.12
CA ILE A 90 -17.83 8.34 -2.94
C ILE A 90 -18.63 8.18 -1.65
N ARG A 91 -19.78 8.89 -1.51
CA ARG A 91 -20.65 8.77 -0.32
C ARG A 91 -21.21 7.36 -0.16
N ALA A 92 -21.72 6.75 -1.23
CA ALA A 92 -22.26 5.40 -1.21
C ALA A 92 -21.20 4.36 -0.84
N SER A 93 -19.98 4.48 -1.39
CA SER A 93 -18.86 3.61 -1.06
C SER A 93 -18.45 3.74 0.41
N ALA A 94 -18.33 4.97 0.92
CA ALA A 94 -17.97 5.23 2.31
C ALA A 94 -19.01 4.64 3.28
N GLU A 95 -20.30 4.85 3.01
CA GLU A 95 -21.38 4.32 3.87
C GLU A 95 -21.44 2.79 3.83
N THR A 96 -21.29 2.19 2.65
CA THR A 96 -21.23 0.74 2.51
C THR A 96 -20.03 0.16 3.27
N SER A 97 -18.85 0.79 3.17
CA SER A 97 -17.64 0.37 3.88
C SER A 97 -17.83 0.44 5.39
N ARG A 98 -18.41 1.52 5.90
CA ARG A 98 -18.76 1.66 7.34
C ARG A 98 -19.69 0.55 7.80
N SER A 99 -20.75 0.30 7.04
CA SER A 99 -21.75 -0.74 7.35
C SER A 99 -21.14 -2.13 7.37
N ARG A 100 -20.30 -2.48 6.38
CA ARG A 100 -19.62 -3.78 6.30
C ARG A 100 -18.65 -3.99 7.45
N MET A 101 -17.84 -2.98 7.76
CA MET A 101 -16.87 -3.05 8.85
C MET A 101 -17.48 -2.79 10.23
N LYS A 102 -18.73 -2.33 10.30
CA LYS A 102 -19.42 -1.92 11.54
C LYS A 102 -18.62 -0.87 12.31
N LEU A 103 -18.12 0.13 11.58
CA LEU A 103 -17.35 1.25 12.11
C LEU A 103 -18.12 2.55 11.94
N ASP A 104 -18.19 3.38 12.98
CA ASP A 104 -18.78 4.72 12.92
C ASP A 104 -17.91 5.68 12.12
N THR A 105 -16.59 5.53 12.20
CA THR A 105 -15.60 6.35 11.52
C THR A 105 -14.55 5.48 10.84
N LEU A 106 -14.25 5.78 9.58
CA LEU A 106 -13.10 5.24 8.84
C LEU A 106 -11.88 6.09 9.17
N ASP A 107 -10.74 5.48 9.53
CA ASP A 107 -9.56 6.30 9.80
C ASP A 107 -9.05 6.94 8.51
N ALA A 108 -8.85 6.17 7.45
CA ALA A 108 -8.48 6.71 6.15
C ALA A 108 -9.42 6.24 5.04
N LEU A 109 -9.83 7.18 4.20
CA LEU A 109 -10.55 6.89 2.96
C LEU A 109 -9.71 7.35 1.78
N TYR A 110 -9.35 6.41 0.90
CA TYR A 110 -8.67 6.72 -0.35
C TYR A 110 -9.64 6.93 -1.51
N LEU A 111 -9.34 7.89 -2.37
CA LEU A 111 -9.77 7.80 -3.76
C LEU A 111 -8.91 6.73 -4.43
N HIS A 112 -9.53 5.60 -4.85
CA HIS A 112 -8.82 4.37 -5.21
C HIS A 112 -7.99 4.48 -6.49
N ARG A 113 -8.38 5.39 -7.38
CA ARG A 113 -7.65 5.75 -8.59
C ARG A 113 -8.04 7.13 -9.07
N PHE A 114 -7.17 7.73 -9.87
CA PHE A 114 -7.52 8.92 -10.61
C PHE A 114 -8.66 8.65 -11.60
N ASP A 115 -9.62 9.57 -11.66
CA ASP A 115 -10.74 9.52 -12.60
C ASP A 115 -10.69 10.79 -13.48
N PRO A 116 -10.37 10.67 -14.78
CA PRO A 116 -10.28 11.81 -15.68
C PRO A 116 -11.66 12.39 -16.06
N ASP A 117 -12.72 11.61 -15.86
CA ASP A 117 -14.06 11.95 -16.32
C ASP A 117 -14.91 12.66 -15.26
N THR A 118 -14.43 12.69 -14.00
CA THR A 118 -15.11 13.38 -12.89
C THR A 118 -14.37 14.66 -12.51
N ASP A 119 -15.12 15.74 -12.24
CA ASP A 119 -14.55 16.95 -11.67
C ASP A 119 -13.95 16.68 -10.29
N MET A 120 -12.65 16.90 -10.19
CA MET A 120 -11.89 16.66 -8.97
C MET A 120 -12.34 17.58 -7.83
N HIS A 121 -12.78 18.83 -8.11
CA HIS A 121 -13.32 19.71 -7.07
C HIS A 121 -14.55 19.09 -6.39
N ALA A 122 -15.50 18.56 -7.16
CA ALA A 122 -16.68 17.90 -6.61
C ALA A 122 -16.32 16.66 -5.75
N SER A 123 -15.26 15.92 -6.16
CA SER A 123 -14.75 14.79 -5.37
C SER A 123 -14.19 15.26 -4.03
N PHE A 124 -13.31 16.29 -4.01
CA PHE A 124 -12.70 16.77 -2.77
C PHE A 124 -13.65 17.56 -1.88
N GLU A 125 -14.63 18.30 -2.43
CA GLU A 125 -15.73 18.85 -1.64
C GLU A 125 -16.47 17.76 -0.87
N THR A 126 -16.70 16.60 -1.52
CA THR A 126 -17.32 15.42 -0.87
C THR A 126 -16.45 14.87 0.26
N PHE A 127 -15.13 14.78 0.08
CA PHE A 127 -14.22 14.38 1.17
C PHE A 127 -14.26 15.40 2.33
N ALA A 128 -14.35 16.70 2.03
CA ALA A 128 -14.51 17.74 3.05
C ALA A 128 -15.80 17.57 3.85
N GLU A 129 -16.90 17.27 3.17
CA GLU A 129 -18.18 16.97 3.80
C GLU A 129 -18.07 15.74 4.74
N LEU A 130 -17.50 14.63 4.24
CA LEU A 130 -17.34 13.40 5.02
C LEU A 130 -16.44 13.62 6.25
N LYS A 131 -15.37 14.41 6.11
CA LYS A 131 -14.48 14.76 7.22
C LYS A 131 -15.19 15.62 8.27
N ARG A 132 -15.91 16.67 7.85
CA ARG A 132 -16.70 17.52 8.76
C ARG A 132 -17.78 16.77 9.53
N LYS A 133 -18.35 15.73 8.91
CA LYS A 133 -19.33 14.82 9.54
C LYS A 133 -18.70 13.76 10.46
N GLY A 134 -17.38 13.70 10.56
CA GLY A 134 -16.67 12.68 11.32
C GLY A 134 -16.74 11.27 10.72
N VAL A 135 -17.15 11.13 9.45
CA VAL A 135 -17.20 9.85 8.73
C VAL A 135 -15.80 9.34 8.44
N ILE A 136 -14.86 10.27 8.15
CA ILE A 136 -13.46 9.97 7.87
C ILE A 136 -12.54 10.87 8.70
N ARG A 137 -11.33 10.38 9.02
CA ARG A 137 -10.30 11.16 9.72
C ARG A 137 -9.22 11.67 8.76
N TYR A 138 -8.73 10.81 7.88
CA TYR A 138 -7.65 11.08 6.95
C TYR A 138 -8.08 10.82 5.51
N ILE A 139 -7.47 11.56 4.58
CA ILE A 139 -7.76 11.46 3.15
C ILE A 139 -6.52 10.92 2.45
N GLY A 140 -6.74 9.92 1.58
CA GLY A 140 -5.72 9.33 0.74
C GLY A 140 -6.07 9.37 -0.75
N ILE A 141 -5.06 9.21 -1.57
CA ILE A 141 -5.17 8.99 -3.02
C ILE A 141 -4.33 7.77 -3.41
N SER A 142 -4.81 6.99 -4.37
CA SER A 142 -4.11 5.81 -4.85
C SER A 142 -4.09 5.77 -6.38
N ASN A 143 -3.01 5.27 -6.97
CA ASN A 143 -2.84 5.22 -8.41
C ASN A 143 -2.93 6.59 -9.10
N PHE A 144 -2.37 7.60 -8.48
CA PHE A 144 -2.17 8.94 -9.02
C PHE A 144 -0.72 9.10 -9.47
N SER A 145 -0.48 9.76 -10.60
CA SER A 145 0.84 10.28 -10.95
C SER A 145 1.19 11.49 -10.07
N ALA A 146 2.45 11.93 -10.08
CA ALA A 146 2.88 13.06 -9.25
C ALA A 146 2.14 14.36 -9.59
N TRP A 147 1.96 14.67 -10.89
CA TRP A 147 1.22 15.87 -11.30
C TRP A 147 -0.27 15.81 -10.90
N GLN A 148 -0.90 14.62 -10.96
CA GLN A 148 -2.28 14.43 -10.51
C GLN A 148 -2.39 14.62 -8.99
N ALA A 149 -1.42 14.10 -8.23
CA ALA A 149 -1.37 14.25 -6.79
C ALA A 149 -1.14 15.71 -6.37
N ALA A 150 -0.23 16.43 -7.03
CA ALA A 150 0.00 17.84 -6.78
C ALA A 150 -1.24 18.70 -7.10
N LYS A 151 -1.91 18.42 -8.23
CA LYS A 151 -3.20 19.06 -8.56
C LYS A 151 -4.26 18.75 -7.51
N ALA A 152 -4.37 17.50 -7.08
CA ALA A 152 -5.32 17.08 -6.04
C ALA A 152 -5.05 17.78 -4.71
N ALA A 153 -3.77 17.95 -4.33
CA ALA A 153 -3.39 18.66 -3.10
C ALA A 153 -3.79 20.14 -3.15
N GLY A 154 -3.58 20.81 -4.31
CA GLY A 154 -4.03 22.18 -4.50
C GLY A 154 -5.54 22.34 -4.36
N ILE A 155 -6.32 21.47 -5.01
CA ILE A 155 -7.78 21.47 -4.91
C ILE A 155 -8.25 21.13 -3.48
N ALA A 156 -7.64 20.17 -2.83
CA ALA A 156 -7.98 19.81 -1.44
C ALA A 156 -7.79 21.00 -0.48
N ALA A 157 -6.73 21.79 -0.68
CA ALA A 157 -6.46 22.97 0.13
C ALA A 157 -7.56 24.06 0.04
N GLU A 158 -8.26 24.18 -1.08
CA GLU A 158 -9.41 25.08 -1.24
C GLU A 158 -10.56 24.76 -0.28
N PHE A 159 -10.63 23.51 0.18
CA PHE A 159 -11.63 22.99 1.13
C PHE A 159 -11.08 22.81 2.55
N ASP A 160 -9.93 23.40 2.87
CA ASP A 160 -9.21 23.21 4.14
C ASP A 160 -8.90 21.72 4.43
N LEU A 161 -8.55 20.98 3.40
CA LEU A 161 -8.17 19.59 3.48
C LEU A 161 -6.68 19.41 3.19
N LYS A 162 -6.05 18.46 3.89
CA LYS A 162 -4.72 17.95 3.56
C LYS A 162 -4.85 16.50 3.11
N ILE A 163 -4.29 16.17 1.94
CA ILE A 163 -4.07 14.78 1.56
C ILE A 163 -2.99 14.23 2.48
N THR A 164 -3.32 13.18 3.23
CA THR A 164 -2.42 12.62 4.25
C THR A 164 -1.66 11.40 3.72
N LEU A 165 -2.24 10.67 2.76
CA LEU A 165 -1.70 9.41 2.26
C LEU A 165 -1.69 9.36 0.74
N ILE A 166 -0.62 8.77 0.18
CA ILE A 166 -0.57 8.35 -1.22
C ILE A 166 -0.17 6.87 -1.31
N GLN A 167 -0.87 6.12 -2.17
CA GLN A 167 -0.66 4.68 -2.33
C GLN A 167 -0.29 4.34 -3.78
N PRO A 168 1.02 4.43 -4.16
CA PRO A 168 1.52 4.03 -5.46
C PRO A 168 1.98 2.57 -5.47
N MET A 169 2.26 2.03 -6.67
CA MET A 169 3.04 0.80 -6.82
C MET A 169 4.54 1.09 -6.60
N TYR A 170 5.18 0.30 -5.74
CA TYR A 170 6.63 0.42 -5.52
C TYR A 170 7.24 -0.90 -5.03
N SER A 171 8.35 -1.30 -5.63
CA SER A 171 9.16 -2.45 -5.26
C SER A 171 10.51 -2.36 -5.94
N LEU A 172 11.43 -3.25 -5.57
CA LEU A 172 12.76 -3.39 -6.19
C LEU A 172 12.71 -3.50 -7.73
N VAL A 173 11.64 -4.11 -8.27
CA VAL A 173 11.45 -4.30 -9.73
C VAL A 173 10.45 -3.30 -10.36
N LYS A 174 9.89 -2.39 -9.59
CA LYS A 174 8.98 -1.32 -10.03
C LYS A 174 9.33 -0.03 -9.30
N ARG A 175 10.34 0.68 -9.80
CA ARG A 175 10.97 1.83 -9.15
C ARG A 175 10.50 3.20 -9.67
N GLN A 176 9.57 3.24 -10.60
CA GLN A 176 9.13 4.50 -11.24
C GLN A 176 8.62 5.56 -10.23
N ALA A 177 8.11 5.13 -9.08
CA ALA A 177 7.70 6.07 -8.02
C ALA A 177 8.85 6.92 -7.46
N GLU A 178 10.11 6.47 -7.58
CA GLU A 178 11.30 7.20 -7.12
C GLU A 178 11.55 8.48 -7.89
N VAL A 179 11.09 8.55 -9.15
CA VAL A 179 11.36 9.69 -10.03
C VAL A 179 10.66 10.96 -9.55
N GLU A 180 9.35 10.86 -9.28
CA GLU A 180 8.54 12.03 -8.91
C GLU A 180 7.61 11.79 -7.72
N ILE A 181 6.99 10.59 -7.59
CA ILE A 181 5.94 10.38 -6.59
C ILE A 181 6.51 10.42 -5.17
N LEU A 182 7.63 9.74 -4.91
CA LEU A 182 8.24 9.72 -3.58
C LEU A 182 8.84 11.08 -3.19
N PRO A 183 9.59 11.79 -4.06
CA PRO A 183 10.05 13.15 -3.77
C PRO A 183 8.89 14.12 -3.54
N MET A 184 7.86 14.11 -4.40
CA MET A 184 6.66 14.94 -4.25
C MET A 184 5.94 14.65 -2.95
N ALA A 185 5.74 13.37 -2.59
CA ALA A 185 5.08 13.00 -1.34
C ALA A 185 5.85 13.52 -0.11
N GLN A 186 7.19 13.50 -0.17
CA GLN A 186 8.05 14.07 0.89
C GLN A 186 7.89 15.58 0.99
N ASP A 187 7.92 16.30 -0.14
CA ASP A 187 7.80 17.76 -0.19
C ASP A 187 6.43 18.24 0.32
N TYR A 188 5.35 17.54 -0.04
CA TYR A 188 3.99 17.82 0.43
C TYR A 188 3.67 17.24 1.82
N GLU A 189 4.64 16.61 2.48
CA GLU A 189 4.44 15.91 3.76
C GLU A 189 3.29 14.87 3.70
N ILE A 190 3.18 14.14 2.61
CA ILE A 190 2.21 13.06 2.39
C ILE A 190 2.88 11.72 2.72
N LEU A 191 2.29 10.92 3.61
CA LEU A 191 2.77 9.58 3.91
C LEU A 191 2.58 8.67 2.69
N CYS A 192 3.66 8.07 2.21
CA CYS A 192 3.60 7.11 1.12
C CYS A 192 3.43 5.69 1.65
N ALA A 193 2.30 5.03 1.31
CA ALA A 193 1.99 3.64 1.67
C ALA A 193 1.95 2.76 0.41
N PRO A 194 3.11 2.38 -0.18
CA PRO A 194 3.14 1.73 -1.47
C PRO A 194 2.68 0.28 -1.40
N TYR A 195 1.98 -0.16 -2.44
CA TYR A 195 1.54 -1.54 -2.58
C TYR A 195 2.49 -2.38 -3.44
N SER A 196 2.37 -3.70 -3.33
CA SER A 196 3.14 -4.71 -4.08
C SER A 196 4.66 -4.68 -3.85
N PRO A 197 5.16 -4.55 -2.62
CA PRO A 197 6.61 -4.55 -2.35
C PRO A 197 7.30 -5.85 -2.81
N LEU A 198 6.56 -6.95 -2.96
CA LEU A 198 7.05 -8.24 -3.45
C LEU A 198 6.88 -8.45 -4.96
N GLY A 199 6.50 -7.41 -5.75
CA GLY A 199 6.33 -7.57 -7.19
C GLY A 199 5.33 -8.66 -7.57
N GLY A 200 4.14 -8.69 -6.94
CA GLY A 200 3.16 -9.76 -7.16
C GLY A 200 3.58 -11.14 -6.67
N GLY A 201 4.61 -11.22 -5.85
CA GLY A 201 5.22 -12.44 -5.33
C GLY A 201 6.48 -12.89 -6.09
N LEU A 202 6.92 -12.15 -7.13
CA LEU A 202 8.14 -12.46 -7.86
C LEU A 202 9.37 -12.48 -6.94
N LEU A 203 9.48 -11.46 -6.07
CA LEU A 203 10.61 -11.27 -5.17
C LEU A 203 10.61 -12.23 -3.96
N THR A 204 9.73 -13.23 -3.91
CA THR A 204 9.78 -14.29 -2.89
C THR A 204 10.70 -15.45 -3.26
N GLY A 205 11.23 -15.49 -4.49
CA GLY A 205 12.04 -16.58 -5.01
C GLY A 205 11.26 -17.83 -5.45
N LYS A 206 9.97 -17.94 -5.11
CA LYS A 206 9.17 -19.17 -5.33
C LYS A 206 9.03 -19.60 -6.80
N TYR A 207 9.08 -18.66 -7.74
CA TYR A 207 8.92 -18.98 -9.17
C TYR A 207 10.18 -19.59 -9.77
N ALA A 208 11.36 -19.39 -9.19
CA ALA A 208 12.60 -20.04 -9.61
C ALA A 208 12.56 -21.56 -9.36
N SER A 209 11.81 -22.01 -8.35
CA SER A 209 11.60 -23.43 -8.01
C SER A 209 10.31 -24.03 -8.60
N GLY A 210 9.69 -23.37 -9.59
CA GLY A 210 8.46 -23.84 -10.22
C GLY A 210 7.18 -23.62 -9.42
N GLY A 211 7.21 -22.77 -8.40
CA GLY A 211 6.05 -22.44 -7.59
C GLY A 211 4.97 -21.69 -8.37
N SER A 212 3.71 -21.86 -7.95
CA SER A 212 2.54 -21.17 -8.53
C SER A 212 2.17 -19.89 -7.75
N GLY A 213 1.38 -19.04 -8.40
CA GLY A 213 0.89 -17.81 -7.77
C GLY A 213 0.35 -16.81 -8.77
N ARG A 214 0.30 -15.52 -8.37
CA ARG A 214 -0.31 -14.47 -9.19
C ARG A 214 0.29 -14.37 -10.60
N LEU A 215 1.60 -14.58 -10.76
CA LEU A 215 2.27 -14.50 -12.07
C LEU A 215 1.87 -15.63 -13.00
N THR A 216 1.45 -16.78 -12.49
CA THR A 216 1.03 -17.95 -13.25
C THR A 216 -0.49 -18.12 -13.32
N GLU A 217 -1.24 -17.37 -12.52
CA GLU A 217 -2.70 -17.51 -12.34
C GLU A 217 -3.51 -16.27 -12.76
N ASP A 218 -2.85 -15.14 -13.07
CA ASP A 218 -3.51 -13.88 -13.42
C ASP A 218 -2.69 -13.13 -14.49
N ASP A 219 -3.24 -13.03 -15.70
CA ASP A 219 -2.59 -12.42 -16.87
C ASP A 219 -2.15 -10.97 -16.63
N ARG A 220 -2.88 -10.21 -15.79
CA ARG A 220 -2.51 -8.83 -15.43
C ARG A 220 -1.20 -8.79 -14.65
N TYR A 221 -0.98 -9.76 -13.75
CA TYR A 221 0.28 -9.86 -13.02
C TYR A 221 1.40 -10.41 -13.90
N ALA A 222 1.11 -11.39 -14.79
CA ALA A 222 2.06 -11.87 -15.78
C ALA A 222 2.54 -10.72 -16.68
N ALA A 223 1.62 -9.95 -17.27
CA ALA A 223 1.94 -8.80 -18.11
C ALA A 223 2.75 -7.71 -17.36
N ARG A 224 2.57 -7.58 -16.05
CA ARG A 224 3.21 -6.56 -15.24
C ARG A 224 4.61 -6.93 -14.78
N TYR A 225 4.88 -8.22 -14.52
CA TYR A 225 6.09 -8.67 -13.83
C TYR A 225 6.87 -9.78 -14.53
N ASN A 226 6.38 -10.38 -15.64
CA ASN A 226 7.02 -11.50 -16.30
C ASN A 226 8.06 -11.07 -17.34
N PHE A 227 8.96 -10.13 -16.96
CA PHE A 227 10.08 -9.69 -17.80
C PHE A 227 11.38 -10.34 -17.35
N GLU A 228 12.29 -10.62 -18.32
CA GLU A 228 13.56 -11.30 -18.05
C GLU A 228 14.40 -10.57 -16.99
N HIS A 229 14.61 -9.27 -17.14
CA HIS A 229 15.38 -8.48 -16.17
C HIS A 229 14.81 -8.53 -14.76
N MET A 230 13.49 -8.65 -14.61
CA MET A 230 12.85 -8.77 -13.29
C MET A 230 13.05 -10.17 -12.70
N ARG A 231 13.02 -11.23 -13.53
CA ARG A 231 13.35 -12.59 -13.08
C ARG A 231 14.80 -12.72 -12.66
N SER A 232 15.72 -12.14 -13.43
CA SER A 232 17.15 -12.11 -13.09
C SER A 232 17.39 -11.38 -11.78
N ALA A 233 16.74 -10.23 -11.56
CA ALA A 233 16.81 -9.50 -10.29
C ALA A 233 16.25 -10.32 -9.11
N ALA A 234 15.16 -11.06 -9.30
CA ALA A 234 14.59 -11.92 -8.26
C ALA A 234 15.50 -13.12 -7.92
N ALA A 235 16.20 -13.68 -8.91
CA ALA A 235 17.19 -14.74 -8.69
C ALA A 235 18.39 -14.21 -7.89
N ALA A 236 18.98 -13.08 -8.31
CA ALA A 236 20.09 -12.45 -7.60
C ALA A 236 19.70 -12.02 -6.17
N LEU A 237 18.49 -11.49 -5.97
CA LEU A 237 17.95 -11.19 -4.63
C LEU A 237 17.93 -12.46 -3.75
N SER A 238 17.56 -13.62 -4.32
CA SER A 238 17.53 -14.88 -3.58
C SER A 238 18.93 -15.35 -3.16
N GLU A 239 19.93 -15.16 -4.02
CA GLU A 239 21.33 -15.45 -3.70
C GLU A 239 21.87 -14.53 -2.58
N ILE A 240 21.57 -13.23 -2.67
CA ILE A 240 21.94 -12.27 -1.62
C ILE A 240 21.23 -12.63 -0.31
N ALA A 241 19.95 -12.97 -0.34
CA ALA A 241 19.22 -13.35 0.87
C ALA A 241 19.81 -14.60 1.54
N LEU A 242 20.25 -15.58 0.75
CA LEU A 242 20.94 -16.77 1.27
C LEU A 242 22.27 -16.40 1.96
N ARG A 243 23.06 -15.51 1.33
CA ARG A 243 24.32 -15.02 1.89
C ARG A 243 24.11 -14.27 3.22
N GLU A 244 23.04 -13.45 3.31
CA GLU A 244 22.69 -12.71 4.52
C GLU A 244 21.97 -13.57 5.58
N GLY A 245 21.77 -14.87 5.32
CA GLY A 245 21.08 -15.79 6.24
C GLY A 245 19.58 -15.48 6.42
N GLY A 246 18.96 -14.83 5.41
CA GLY A 246 17.58 -14.36 5.47
C GLY A 246 16.72 -14.89 4.33
N HIS A 247 15.51 -14.30 4.17
CA HIS A 247 14.56 -14.63 3.13
C HIS A 247 14.44 -13.48 2.12
N PRO A 248 14.36 -13.75 0.79
CA PRO A 248 14.27 -12.69 -0.22
C PRO A 248 13.07 -11.76 -0.04
N ALA A 249 11.93 -12.24 0.45
CA ALA A 249 10.79 -11.40 0.76
C ALA A 249 11.08 -10.40 1.89
N THR A 250 11.85 -10.79 2.91
CA THR A 250 12.28 -9.90 3.99
C THR A 250 13.13 -8.76 3.45
N LEU A 251 14.14 -9.10 2.63
CA LEU A 251 15.01 -8.09 2.02
C LEU A 251 14.25 -7.14 1.09
N ALA A 252 13.34 -7.68 0.24
CA ALA A 252 12.54 -6.87 -0.68
C ALA A 252 11.63 -5.86 0.04
N VAL A 253 10.95 -6.28 1.12
CA VAL A 253 10.08 -5.40 1.93
C VAL A 253 10.93 -4.39 2.70
N ALA A 254 12.00 -4.84 3.37
CA ALA A 254 12.90 -3.98 4.12
C ALA A 254 13.58 -2.94 3.23
N TRP A 255 13.98 -3.31 2.00
CA TRP A 255 14.54 -2.39 1.01
C TRP A 255 13.54 -1.30 0.66
N ALA A 256 12.29 -1.66 0.35
CA ALA A 256 11.25 -0.67 0.03
C ALA A 256 10.99 0.28 1.21
N ALA A 257 10.96 -0.22 2.44
CA ALA A 257 10.77 0.58 3.65
C ALA A 257 11.99 1.46 4.01
N ALA A 258 13.19 1.08 3.55
CA ALA A 258 14.44 1.80 3.84
C ALA A 258 14.74 2.95 2.86
N HIS A 259 13.88 3.21 1.87
CA HIS A 259 14.06 4.35 0.98
C HIS A 259 14.12 5.67 1.79
N LYS A 260 14.94 6.62 1.35
CA LYS A 260 15.20 7.90 2.07
C LYS A 260 13.95 8.71 2.41
N THR A 261 12.83 8.50 1.70
CA THR A 261 11.53 9.13 1.98
C THR A 261 10.68 8.36 3.01
N SER A 262 11.22 7.28 3.56
CA SER A 262 10.59 6.45 4.62
C SER A 262 9.15 6.02 4.31
N PRO A 263 8.87 5.34 3.19
CA PRO A 263 7.53 4.85 2.89
C PRO A 263 7.12 3.72 3.84
N THR A 264 5.81 3.49 3.95
CA THR A 264 5.17 2.42 4.73
C THR A 264 4.64 1.33 3.78
N PRO A 265 5.45 0.34 3.35
CA PRO A 265 4.99 -0.68 2.40
C PRO A 265 3.82 -1.50 2.94
N ILE A 266 2.86 -1.78 2.06
CA ILE A 266 1.70 -2.63 2.35
C ILE A 266 2.05 -4.08 1.99
N ILE A 267 2.23 -4.92 3.00
CA ILE A 267 2.45 -6.36 2.85
C ILE A 267 1.13 -7.12 2.84
N SER A 268 1.09 -8.27 2.18
CA SER A 268 -0.09 -9.15 2.10
C SER A 268 0.32 -10.57 1.74
N ALA A 269 -0.47 -11.56 2.17
CA ALA A 269 -0.26 -12.97 1.87
C ALA A 269 -1.58 -13.73 1.76
N ARG A 270 -1.51 -15.04 1.51
CA ARG A 270 -2.66 -15.97 1.51
C ARG A 270 -2.66 -16.90 2.73
N SER A 271 -1.55 -16.94 3.45
CA SER A 271 -1.38 -17.73 4.69
C SER A 271 -0.33 -17.09 5.58
N THR A 272 -0.31 -17.45 6.85
CA THR A 272 0.70 -17.03 7.82
C THR A 272 2.11 -17.42 7.39
N GLN A 273 2.30 -18.63 6.87
CA GLN A 273 3.59 -19.09 6.35
C GLN A 273 4.14 -18.18 5.24
N GLN A 274 3.27 -17.69 4.33
CA GLN A 274 3.68 -16.74 3.29
C GLN A 274 3.90 -15.32 3.84
N LEU A 275 3.23 -14.96 4.92
CA LEU A 275 3.30 -13.64 5.54
C LEU A 275 4.56 -13.47 6.39
N GLU A 276 4.95 -14.50 7.11
CA GLU A 276 6.03 -14.51 8.09
C GLU A 276 7.34 -13.85 7.59
N PRO A 277 7.87 -14.17 6.38
CA PRO A 277 9.06 -13.50 5.88
C PRO A 277 8.90 -11.99 5.66
N SER A 278 7.67 -11.54 5.31
CA SER A 278 7.39 -10.10 5.17
C SER A 278 7.29 -9.40 6.52
N LEU A 279 6.74 -10.08 7.54
CA LEU A 279 6.68 -9.55 8.91
C LEU A 279 8.09 -9.39 9.52
N ALA A 280 9.02 -10.27 9.20
CA ALA A 280 10.41 -10.14 9.65
C ALA A 280 11.08 -8.84 9.19
N ALA A 281 10.55 -8.16 8.18
CA ALA A 281 11.04 -6.85 7.75
C ALA A 281 10.67 -5.71 8.73
N MET A 282 9.78 -5.93 9.69
CA MET A 282 9.44 -4.93 10.72
C MET A 282 10.68 -4.49 11.51
N ASP A 283 11.50 -5.46 11.91
CA ASP A 283 12.68 -5.21 12.74
C ASP A 283 14.00 -5.31 11.95
N TYR A 284 13.92 -5.56 10.62
CA TYR A 284 15.10 -5.70 9.79
C TYR A 284 15.81 -4.35 9.60
N VAL A 285 17.09 -4.30 9.98
CA VAL A 285 17.93 -3.12 9.80
C VAL A 285 18.69 -3.23 8.48
N MET A 286 18.25 -2.46 7.49
CA MET A 286 18.89 -2.39 6.17
C MET A 286 20.13 -1.50 6.25
N THR A 287 21.32 -2.07 6.03
CA THR A 287 22.55 -1.27 5.97
C THR A 287 22.62 -0.47 4.65
N PRO A 288 23.29 0.70 4.62
CA PRO A 288 23.46 1.46 3.38
C PRO A 288 24.15 0.65 2.26
N ALA A 289 25.10 -0.20 2.61
CA ALA A 289 25.81 -1.04 1.65
C ALA A 289 24.87 -2.08 1.01
N LEU A 290 24.09 -2.81 1.83
CA LEU A 290 23.13 -3.78 1.34
C LEU A 290 22.00 -3.10 0.55
N TYR A 291 21.54 -1.92 1.00
CA TYR A 291 20.53 -1.14 0.25
C TYR A 291 21.01 -0.82 -1.17
N ALA A 292 22.24 -0.32 -1.29
CA ALA A 292 22.86 0.01 -2.58
C ALA A 292 23.08 -1.23 -3.46
N GLU A 293 23.53 -2.35 -2.89
CA GLU A 293 23.70 -3.62 -3.60
C GLU A 293 22.35 -4.11 -4.18
N LEU A 294 21.30 -4.12 -3.37
CA LEU A 294 19.97 -4.52 -3.82
C LEU A 294 19.42 -3.55 -4.88
N ALA A 295 19.62 -2.25 -4.70
CA ALA A 295 19.21 -1.24 -5.68
C ALA A 295 19.89 -1.42 -7.05
N ALA A 296 21.11 -1.94 -7.08
CA ALA A 296 21.86 -2.18 -8.32
C ALA A 296 21.38 -3.42 -9.11
N LEU A 297 20.49 -4.25 -8.56
CA LEU A 297 19.91 -5.41 -9.25
C LEU A 297 18.99 -5.00 -10.41
N VAL A 298 18.49 -3.78 -10.41
CA VAL A 298 17.63 -3.23 -11.48
C VAL A 298 18.14 -1.83 -11.81
N PRO A 299 18.24 -1.47 -13.09
CA PRO A 299 18.59 -0.10 -13.47
C PRO A 299 17.65 0.91 -12.81
N ALA A 300 18.21 2.01 -12.34
CA ALA A 300 17.41 3.13 -11.88
C ALA A 300 16.50 3.64 -13.03
N PRO A 301 15.26 4.05 -12.73
CA PRO A 301 14.42 4.67 -13.76
C PRO A 301 15.08 5.98 -14.24
N PRO A 302 14.93 6.35 -15.52
CA PRO A 302 15.44 7.63 -16.00
C PRO A 302 14.75 8.78 -15.27
N PRO A 303 15.41 9.96 -15.17
CA PRO A 303 14.80 11.15 -14.60
C PRO A 303 13.58 11.60 -15.43
N ALA A 304 12.66 12.34 -14.81
CA ALA A 304 11.44 12.82 -15.47
C ALA A 304 11.73 13.70 -16.71
N THR A 305 12.86 14.40 -16.70
CA THR A 305 13.31 15.27 -17.82
C THR A 305 14.10 14.50 -18.89
N ASP A 306 14.35 13.21 -18.69
CA ASP A 306 15.23 12.36 -19.53
C ASP A 306 16.69 12.90 -19.66
N ARG A 307 17.09 13.81 -18.78
CA ARG A 307 18.47 14.37 -18.73
C ARG A 307 19.33 13.51 -17.81
N ALA A 308 19.73 12.34 -18.32
CA ALA A 308 20.47 11.34 -17.55
C ALA A 308 21.85 11.83 -17.07
N GLU A 309 22.41 12.84 -17.73
CA GLU A 309 23.67 13.50 -17.37
C GLU A 309 23.59 14.37 -16.10
N GLU A 310 22.39 14.61 -15.58
CA GLU A 310 22.17 15.41 -14.37
C GLU A 310 21.89 14.59 -13.11
N GLN A 311 22.04 13.24 -13.17
CA GLN A 311 21.84 12.33 -12.04
C GLN A 311 23.09 12.19 -11.16
#